data_e673a9f8aba4e6822c0ae3415c9c8bf9
#
_entry.id   e673a9f8aba4e6822c0ae3415c9c8bf9
#
_cell.length_a   1.000
_cell.length_b   1.000
_cell.length_c   1.000
_cell.angle_alpha   90.00
_cell.angle_beta   90.00
_cell.angle_gamma   90.00
#
_symmetry.space_group_name_H-M   'P 1'
#
loop_
_entity.id
_entity.type
_entity.pdbx_description
1 polymer ?
#
loop_
_entity_poly.entity_id
_entity_poly.type
_entity_poly.pdbx_seq_one_letter_code
_entity_poly.pdbx_strand_id
1 'polypeptide(L)'
;MLQNQEISKKEKYNIDKLQKRLRRNVGEAIADFNMIEEGDRIMVCLSGGKDSYTMLEILRNLQKSAPISFSLVAVNLDQKQPGFPEHILPAYLEQLGVEYKIVEENTYGIVKEKIPEGKTTCSLCSRLRRGILYRTATELGATKIALGHHRDDILQTLFLNMFYGGKMKGMPPKLMSDDGKHIVIRPLAYCREKDIERFSQAKGFPIIPCNLCGSQPNLQRQVIADMLRDWDKRYPGRIETMFSAMQNVVPSHLSDVNLFDFKGITHGSEVVDGGDLAFDREDIPLQPAGWQPEEEDARLDELRLNVVE
;
A
#
# COMPACT_ATOMS: atom_id res chain seq x y z
N MET A 1 -15.31 -25.66 15.36
CA MET A 1 -15.39 -26.60 14.22
C MET A 1 -15.53 -25.73 12.99
N LEU A 2 -14.42 -25.47 12.30
CA LEU A 2 -14.44 -24.77 11.02
C LEU A 2 -14.91 -25.79 9.98
N GLN A 3 -16.07 -25.56 9.37
CA GLN A 3 -16.57 -26.34 8.26
C GLN A 3 -15.57 -26.20 7.09
N ASN A 4 -14.90 -27.31 6.73
CA ASN A 4 -14.21 -27.44 5.47
C ASN A 4 -15.27 -27.42 4.35
N GLN A 5 -15.65 -26.23 3.89
CA GLN A 5 -16.34 -26.11 2.61
C GLN A 5 -15.32 -26.43 1.53
N GLU A 6 -15.56 -27.48 0.78
CA GLU A 6 -14.78 -27.80 -0.42
C GLU A 6 -14.92 -26.61 -1.40
N ILE A 7 -13.83 -25.85 -1.54
CA ILE A 7 -13.74 -24.73 -2.51
C ILE A 7 -13.94 -25.31 -3.90
N SER A 8 -14.88 -24.77 -4.66
CA SER A 8 -15.16 -25.20 -6.02
C SER A 8 -13.90 -25.03 -6.92
N LYS A 9 -13.78 -25.85 -7.97
CA LYS A 9 -12.66 -25.72 -8.92
C LYS A 9 -12.57 -24.33 -9.53
N LYS A 10 -13.71 -23.66 -9.77
CA LYS A 10 -13.80 -22.30 -10.30
C LYS A 10 -13.28 -21.28 -9.29
N GLU A 11 -13.65 -21.40 -8.03
CA GLU A 11 -13.15 -20.51 -6.97
C GLU A 11 -11.64 -20.66 -6.78
N LYS A 12 -11.13 -21.89 -6.75
CA LYS A 12 -9.68 -22.15 -6.69
C LYS A 12 -8.95 -21.48 -7.86
N TYR A 13 -9.45 -21.65 -9.08
CA TYR A 13 -8.89 -21.00 -10.26
C TYR A 13 -8.86 -19.47 -10.15
N ASN A 14 -9.94 -18.86 -9.66
CA ASN A 14 -10.04 -17.41 -9.47
C ASN A 14 -9.05 -16.91 -8.39
N ILE A 15 -8.89 -17.66 -7.29
CA ILE A 15 -7.90 -17.34 -6.25
C ILE A 15 -6.48 -17.41 -6.81
N ASP A 16 -6.15 -18.44 -7.59
CA ASP A 16 -4.84 -18.60 -8.20
C ASP A 16 -4.54 -17.47 -9.20
N LYS A 17 -5.52 -17.07 -10.00
CA LYS A 17 -5.41 -15.93 -10.94
C LYS A 17 -5.17 -14.62 -10.16
N LEU A 18 -5.92 -14.39 -9.10
CA LEU A 18 -5.77 -13.22 -8.24
C LEU A 18 -4.39 -13.19 -7.56
N GLN A 19 -3.93 -14.31 -7.03
CA GLN A 19 -2.59 -14.44 -6.46
C GLN A 19 -1.48 -14.16 -7.48
N LYS A 20 -1.62 -14.66 -8.72
CA LYS A 20 -0.67 -14.37 -9.80
C LYS A 20 -0.62 -12.87 -10.12
N ARG A 21 -1.77 -12.19 -10.18
CA ARG A 21 -1.85 -10.74 -10.40
C ARG A 21 -1.16 -9.97 -9.27
N LEU A 22 -1.49 -10.27 -8.02
CA LEU A 22 -0.83 -9.62 -6.87
C LEU A 22 0.68 -9.85 -6.87
N ARG A 23 1.15 -11.07 -7.15
CA ARG A 23 2.57 -11.37 -7.27
C ARG A 23 3.24 -10.56 -8.37
N ARG A 24 2.60 -10.44 -9.54
CA ARG A 24 3.12 -9.63 -10.65
C ARG A 24 3.25 -8.18 -10.22
N ASN A 25 2.19 -7.57 -9.71
CA ASN A 25 2.19 -6.16 -9.30
C ASN A 25 3.22 -5.89 -8.18
N VAL A 26 3.37 -6.79 -7.22
CA VAL A 26 4.41 -6.68 -6.18
C VAL A 26 5.81 -6.83 -6.78
N GLY A 27 6.00 -7.78 -7.70
CA GLY A 27 7.27 -7.97 -8.39
C GLY A 27 7.67 -6.77 -9.23
N GLU A 28 6.74 -6.18 -9.98
CA GLU A 28 6.94 -4.94 -10.75
C GLU A 28 7.32 -3.78 -9.83
N ALA A 29 6.59 -3.57 -8.74
CA ALA A 29 6.93 -2.51 -7.78
C ALA A 29 8.31 -2.72 -7.13
N ILE A 30 8.68 -3.97 -6.80
CA ILE A 30 10.01 -4.28 -6.26
C ILE A 30 11.10 -3.95 -7.29
N ALA A 31 10.90 -4.29 -8.55
CA ALA A 31 11.85 -4.04 -9.62
C ALA A 31 11.98 -2.53 -9.93
N ASP A 32 10.88 -1.84 -10.16
CA ASP A 32 10.85 -0.42 -10.54
C ASP A 32 11.51 0.48 -9.49
N PHE A 33 11.32 0.16 -8.20
CA PHE A 33 11.87 0.95 -7.10
C PHE A 33 13.09 0.31 -6.43
N ASN A 34 13.62 -0.78 -6.98
CA ASN A 34 14.72 -1.55 -6.38
C ASN A 34 14.53 -1.75 -4.87
N MET A 35 13.36 -2.32 -4.48
CA MET A 35 12.97 -2.42 -3.08
C MET A 35 13.72 -3.52 -2.33
N ILE A 36 14.05 -4.62 -3.02
CA ILE A 36 14.67 -5.83 -2.44
C ILE A 36 15.89 -6.20 -3.27
N GLU A 37 17.00 -6.45 -2.58
CA GLU A 37 18.29 -6.80 -3.16
C GLU A 37 18.79 -8.13 -2.60
N GLU A 38 19.82 -8.70 -3.26
CA GLU A 38 20.47 -9.94 -2.82
C GLU A 38 20.95 -9.83 -1.36
N GLY A 39 20.59 -10.81 -0.56
CA GLY A 39 21.00 -10.90 0.85
C GLY A 39 20.17 -10.05 1.82
N ASP A 40 19.14 -9.34 1.35
CA ASP A 40 18.30 -8.52 2.24
C ASP A 40 17.61 -9.34 3.34
N ARG A 41 17.53 -8.74 4.52
CA ARG A 41 16.69 -9.19 5.62
C ARG A 41 15.55 -8.20 5.81
N ILE A 42 14.35 -8.65 5.47
CA ILE A 42 13.16 -7.79 5.40
C ILE A 42 12.30 -7.98 6.65
N MET A 43 12.13 -6.92 7.42
CA MET A 43 11.17 -6.86 8.51
C MET A 43 9.78 -6.54 7.97
N VAL A 44 8.89 -7.52 7.98
CA VAL A 44 7.49 -7.38 7.53
C VAL A 44 6.62 -6.94 8.70
N CYS A 45 6.13 -5.71 8.68
CA CYS A 45 5.29 -5.16 9.74
C CYS A 45 3.85 -5.68 9.61
N LEU A 46 3.40 -6.47 10.59
CA LEU A 46 2.06 -7.02 10.66
C LEU A 46 1.19 -6.24 11.63
N SER A 47 0.14 -5.63 11.12
CA SER A 47 -0.88 -4.96 11.95
C SER A 47 -2.05 -5.87 12.33
N GLY A 48 -2.13 -7.05 11.74
CA GLY A 48 -3.30 -7.92 11.82
C GLY A 48 -4.41 -7.57 10.81
N GLY A 49 -4.20 -6.55 9.96
CA GLY A 49 -5.12 -6.17 8.88
C GLY A 49 -4.87 -6.94 7.58
N LYS A 50 -5.87 -6.94 6.69
CA LYS A 50 -5.87 -7.63 5.39
C LYS A 50 -4.61 -7.36 4.54
N ASP A 51 -4.15 -6.11 4.55
CA ASP A 51 -3.04 -5.65 3.71
C ASP A 51 -1.71 -6.26 4.19
N SER A 52 -1.49 -6.28 5.50
CA SER A 52 -0.27 -6.82 6.10
C SER A 52 -0.17 -8.33 5.93
N TYR A 53 -1.27 -9.08 6.09
CA TYR A 53 -1.29 -10.52 5.80
C TYR A 53 -1.06 -10.80 4.31
N THR A 54 -1.71 -10.05 3.42
CA THR A 54 -1.51 -10.18 1.97
C THR A 54 -0.05 -9.91 1.60
N MET A 55 0.56 -8.85 2.15
CA MET A 55 1.96 -8.54 1.92
C MET A 55 2.88 -9.69 2.33
N LEU A 56 2.71 -10.23 3.53
CA LEU A 56 3.51 -11.36 4.01
C LEU A 56 3.37 -12.58 3.09
N GLU A 57 2.14 -12.95 2.74
CA GLU A 57 1.87 -14.12 1.89
C GLU A 57 2.50 -13.97 0.50
N ILE A 58 2.38 -12.79 -0.13
CA ILE A 58 2.96 -12.55 -1.45
C ILE A 58 4.49 -12.51 -1.38
N LEU A 59 5.09 -11.85 -0.38
CA LEU A 59 6.55 -11.84 -0.21
C LEU A 59 7.12 -13.26 0.03
N ARG A 60 6.44 -14.10 0.81
CA ARG A 60 6.81 -15.52 0.97
C ARG A 60 6.74 -16.32 -0.33
N ASN A 61 5.75 -16.01 -1.15
CA ASN A 61 5.63 -16.62 -2.48
C ASN A 61 6.75 -16.17 -3.41
N LEU A 62 7.10 -14.89 -3.39
CA LEU A 62 8.21 -14.34 -4.18
C LEU A 62 9.56 -14.90 -3.71
N GLN A 63 9.79 -14.99 -2.41
CA GLN A 63 11.01 -15.57 -1.83
C GLN A 63 11.35 -16.95 -2.41
N LYS A 64 10.32 -17.77 -2.73
CA LYS A 64 10.51 -19.11 -3.29
C LYS A 64 10.86 -19.12 -4.78
N SER A 65 10.65 -18.03 -5.50
CA SER A 65 10.72 -17.98 -6.97
C SER A 65 11.51 -16.79 -7.53
N ALA A 66 11.96 -15.88 -6.67
CA ALA A 66 12.79 -14.75 -7.08
C ALA A 66 14.18 -15.22 -7.53
N PRO A 67 14.83 -14.50 -8.45
CA PRO A 67 16.20 -14.78 -8.85
C PRO A 67 17.24 -14.37 -7.81
N ILE A 68 16.82 -13.75 -6.73
CA ILE A 68 17.64 -13.26 -5.62
C ILE A 68 17.23 -13.94 -4.31
N SER A 69 18.17 -14.06 -3.38
CA SER A 69 17.95 -14.60 -2.05
C SER A 69 17.72 -13.47 -1.05
N PHE A 70 16.66 -13.56 -0.26
CA PHE A 70 16.37 -12.66 0.84
C PHE A 70 15.65 -13.41 1.97
N SER A 71 15.71 -12.88 3.17
CA SER A 71 15.03 -13.45 4.35
C SER A 71 13.91 -12.54 4.83
N LEU A 72 12.91 -13.15 5.48
CA LEU A 72 11.74 -12.46 6.03
C LEU A 72 11.68 -12.70 7.54
N VAL A 73 11.42 -11.64 8.30
CA VAL A 73 11.04 -11.70 9.71
C VAL A 73 9.75 -10.91 9.91
N ALA A 74 8.71 -11.55 10.42
CA ALA A 74 7.43 -10.90 10.69
C ALA A 74 7.48 -10.20 12.06
N VAL A 75 7.04 -8.95 12.12
CA VAL A 75 7.01 -8.18 13.38
C VAL A 75 5.62 -7.61 13.61
N ASN A 76 5.04 -7.89 14.75
CA ASN A 76 3.84 -7.22 15.24
C ASN A 76 4.19 -6.37 16.46
N LEU A 77 3.63 -5.17 16.53
CA LEU A 77 3.66 -4.34 17.72
C LEU A 77 2.31 -4.42 18.43
N ASP A 78 2.27 -5.13 19.54
CA ASP A 78 1.17 -5.08 20.49
C ASP A 78 1.27 -3.78 21.30
N GLN A 79 0.31 -2.91 21.09
CA GLN A 79 0.23 -1.59 21.75
C GLN A 79 -0.52 -1.65 23.09
N LYS A 80 -0.89 -2.83 23.54
CA LYS A 80 -1.72 -3.07 24.71
C LYS A 80 -3.08 -2.36 24.66
N GLN A 81 -3.69 -2.40 23.48
CA GLN A 81 -5.06 -1.92 23.30
C GLN A 81 -6.05 -2.89 23.96
N PRO A 82 -7.09 -2.38 24.64
CA PRO A 82 -8.10 -3.22 25.24
C PRO A 82 -8.75 -4.16 24.21
N GLY A 83 -8.81 -5.46 24.52
CA GLY A 83 -9.42 -6.45 23.66
C GLY A 83 -8.57 -6.90 22.45
N PHE A 84 -7.29 -6.53 22.41
CA PHE A 84 -6.38 -7.05 21.38
C PHE A 84 -6.18 -8.56 21.56
N PRO A 85 -6.44 -9.40 20.53
CA PRO A 85 -6.34 -10.84 20.64
C PRO A 85 -4.90 -11.31 20.44
N GLU A 86 -4.10 -11.30 21.53
CA GLU A 86 -2.66 -11.55 21.52
C GLU A 86 -2.26 -12.91 20.92
N HIS A 87 -3.15 -13.91 20.96
CA HIS A 87 -2.87 -15.27 20.51
C HIS A 87 -3.01 -15.49 19.00
N ILE A 88 -3.72 -14.62 18.27
CA ILE A 88 -4.06 -14.85 16.86
C ILE A 88 -2.82 -14.80 15.96
N LEU A 89 -2.02 -13.74 16.07
CA LEU A 89 -0.84 -13.57 15.21
C LEU A 89 0.25 -14.61 15.47
N PRO A 90 0.63 -14.91 16.72
CA PRO A 90 1.58 -15.98 17.00
C PRO A 90 1.14 -17.33 16.42
N ALA A 91 -0.08 -17.76 16.69
CA ALA A 91 -0.60 -19.02 16.18
C ALA A 91 -0.59 -19.10 14.64
N TYR A 92 -0.95 -18.02 13.97
CA TYR A 92 -0.90 -17.93 12.51
C TYR A 92 0.53 -18.02 11.98
N LEU A 93 1.49 -17.31 12.58
CA LEU A 93 2.88 -17.26 12.14
C LEU A 93 3.62 -18.58 12.42
N GLU A 94 3.32 -19.24 13.53
CA GLU A 94 3.81 -20.60 13.85
C GLU A 94 3.34 -21.62 12.82
N GLN A 95 2.05 -21.60 12.47
CA GLN A 95 1.49 -22.45 11.43
C GLN A 95 2.16 -22.22 10.06
N LEU A 96 2.56 -20.98 9.75
CA LEU A 96 3.25 -20.64 8.52
C LEU A 96 4.74 -21.02 8.53
N GLY A 97 5.34 -21.30 9.68
CA GLY A 97 6.78 -21.52 9.84
C GLY A 97 7.62 -20.28 9.48
N VAL A 98 7.13 -19.08 9.78
CA VAL A 98 7.83 -17.81 9.52
C VAL A 98 8.50 -17.35 10.80
N GLU A 99 9.76 -16.90 10.71
CA GLU A 99 10.40 -16.24 11.83
C GLU A 99 9.62 -14.98 12.23
N TYR A 100 9.33 -14.81 13.52
CA TYR A 100 8.56 -13.66 13.97
C TYR A 100 8.98 -13.13 15.33
N LYS A 101 8.66 -11.87 15.60
CA LYS A 101 8.81 -11.21 16.90
C LYS A 101 7.55 -10.42 17.23
N ILE A 102 6.95 -10.68 18.39
CA ILE A 102 5.93 -9.81 18.97
C ILE A 102 6.62 -8.82 19.89
N VAL A 103 6.45 -7.54 19.62
CA VAL A 103 6.96 -6.45 20.47
C VAL A 103 5.80 -5.92 21.28
N GLU A 104 5.93 -5.94 22.59
CA GLU A 104 4.91 -5.48 23.52
C GLU A 104 5.31 -4.15 24.12
N GLU A 105 4.55 -3.09 23.84
CA GLU A 105 4.77 -1.78 24.44
C GLU A 105 3.47 -1.04 24.64
N ASN A 106 3.22 -0.55 25.83
CA ASN A 106 1.97 0.15 26.16
C ASN A 106 1.93 1.57 25.57
N THR A 107 1.99 1.66 24.24
CA THR A 107 1.85 2.94 23.53
C THR A 107 0.42 3.48 23.61
N TYR A 108 -0.58 2.63 23.76
CA TYR A 108 -1.97 3.03 23.95
C TYR A 108 -2.14 3.84 25.22
N GLY A 109 -1.61 3.36 26.36
CA GLY A 109 -1.64 4.08 27.64
C GLY A 109 -0.98 5.45 27.55
N ILE A 110 0.23 5.52 26.94
CA ILE A 110 0.96 6.77 26.74
C ILE A 110 0.13 7.78 25.92
N VAL A 111 -0.52 7.33 24.86
CA VAL A 111 -1.33 8.19 24.00
C VAL A 111 -2.55 8.71 24.74
N LYS A 112 -3.22 7.86 25.52
CA LYS A 112 -4.40 8.23 26.34
C LYS A 112 -4.06 9.22 27.43
N GLU A 113 -2.90 9.09 28.05
CA GLU A 113 -2.41 10.01 29.09
C GLU A 113 -2.08 11.40 28.53
N LYS A 114 -1.43 11.44 27.34
CA LYS A 114 -0.87 12.69 26.80
C LYS A 114 -1.85 13.49 25.94
N ILE A 115 -2.89 12.86 25.40
CA ILE A 115 -3.81 13.52 24.49
C ILE A 115 -5.18 13.62 25.14
N PRO A 116 -5.71 14.85 25.34
CA PRO A 116 -7.04 15.08 25.90
C PRO A 116 -8.14 14.38 25.09
N GLU A 117 -9.19 13.98 25.78
CA GLU A 117 -10.36 13.36 25.16
C GLU A 117 -10.96 14.26 24.07
N GLY A 118 -11.36 13.66 22.94
CA GLY A 118 -11.87 14.40 21.77
C GLY A 118 -10.80 14.93 20.80
N LYS A 119 -9.52 14.84 21.12
CA LYS A 119 -8.42 15.18 20.20
C LYS A 119 -7.93 13.98 19.41
N THR A 120 -7.37 14.21 18.21
CA THR A 120 -6.83 13.15 17.36
C THR A 120 -5.55 12.56 17.94
N THR A 121 -5.55 11.25 18.19
CA THR A 121 -4.44 10.51 18.78
C THR A 121 -3.43 9.99 17.74
N CYS A 122 -3.81 9.97 16.46
CA CYS A 122 -3.09 9.28 15.39
C CYS A 122 -1.65 9.78 15.17
N SER A 123 -1.40 11.07 15.33
CA SER A 123 -0.08 11.65 15.10
C SER A 123 0.95 11.15 16.12
N LEU A 124 0.62 11.18 17.42
CA LEU A 124 1.50 10.69 18.49
C LEU A 124 1.64 9.17 18.40
N CYS A 125 0.54 8.45 18.21
CA CYS A 125 0.54 7.00 18.06
C CYS A 125 1.45 6.55 16.90
N SER A 126 1.35 7.16 15.72
CA SER A 126 2.17 6.80 14.58
C SER A 126 3.66 7.09 14.80
N ARG A 127 3.99 8.17 15.53
CA ARG A 127 5.37 8.50 15.89
C ARG A 127 5.99 7.49 16.85
N LEU A 128 5.25 7.11 17.90
CA LEU A 128 5.70 6.10 18.87
C LEU A 128 5.92 4.75 18.18
N ARG A 129 4.92 4.30 17.40
CA ARG A 129 5.02 3.04 16.62
C ARG A 129 6.25 3.03 15.72
N ARG A 130 6.51 4.12 15.02
CA ARG A 130 7.64 4.25 14.10
C ARG A 130 8.98 4.09 14.84
N GLY A 131 9.16 4.79 15.97
CA GLY A 131 10.37 4.67 16.78
C GLY A 131 10.62 3.25 17.29
N ILE A 132 9.56 2.56 17.73
CA ILE A 132 9.65 1.17 18.19
C ILE A 132 10.02 0.24 17.02
N LEU A 133 9.38 0.38 15.87
CA LEU A 133 9.68 -0.44 14.69
C LEU A 133 11.13 -0.23 14.20
N TYR A 134 11.65 0.99 14.22
CA TYR A 134 13.02 1.28 13.83
C TYR A 134 14.03 0.62 14.78
N ARG A 135 13.81 0.75 16.11
CA ARG A 135 14.63 0.05 17.11
C ARG A 135 14.59 -1.47 16.89
N THR A 136 13.40 -2.03 16.71
CA THR A 136 13.22 -3.47 16.46
C THR A 136 13.93 -3.92 15.18
N ALA A 137 13.89 -3.12 14.11
CA ALA A 137 14.60 -3.41 12.87
C ALA A 137 16.12 -3.47 13.09
N THR A 138 16.66 -2.54 13.87
CA THR A 138 18.08 -2.56 14.25
C THR A 138 18.45 -3.82 15.06
N GLU A 139 17.65 -4.16 16.07
CA GLU A 139 17.84 -5.36 16.90
C GLU A 139 17.81 -6.67 16.10
N LEU A 140 16.97 -6.73 15.07
CA LEU A 140 16.83 -7.90 14.19
C LEU A 140 17.85 -7.92 13.06
N GLY A 141 18.67 -6.89 12.89
CA GLY A 141 19.57 -6.75 11.74
C GLY A 141 18.82 -6.64 10.42
N ALA A 142 17.61 -6.09 10.42
CA ALA A 142 16.81 -5.92 9.20
C ALA A 142 17.37 -4.79 8.32
N THR A 143 17.56 -5.07 7.04
CA THR A 143 18.02 -4.09 6.04
C THR A 143 16.89 -3.25 5.50
N LYS A 144 15.67 -3.81 5.45
CA LYS A 144 14.46 -3.17 4.93
C LYS A 144 13.30 -3.35 5.90
N ILE A 145 12.42 -2.34 5.96
CA ILE A 145 11.16 -2.38 6.71
C ILE A 145 10.01 -2.34 5.72
N ALA A 146 9.24 -3.43 5.61
CA ALA A 146 8.11 -3.53 4.70
C ALA A 146 6.80 -3.14 5.40
N LEU A 147 6.07 -2.18 4.82
CA LEU A 147 4.77 -1.70 5.28
C LEU A 147 3.67 -2.03 4.27
N GLY A 148 2.52 -2.48 4.74
CA GLY A 148 1.39 -2.95 3.94
C GLY A 148 0.53 -1.84 3.31
N HIS A 149 1.11 -0.70 2.94
CA HIS A 149 0.38 0.34 2.21
C HIS A 149 0.28 -0.03 0.73
N HIS A 150 -0.89 0.17 0.16
CA HIS A 150 -1.21 -0.19 -1.22
C HIS A 150 -1.48 1.05 -2.10
N ARG A 151 -1.76 0.84 -3.40
CA ARG A 151 -1.97 1.89 -4.40
C ARG A 151 -3.00 2.93 -3.96
N ASP A 152 -4.11 2.47 -3.42
CA ASP A 152 -5.20 3.36 -3.04
C ASP A 152 -4.83 4.24 -1.84
N ASP A 153 -4.00 3.75 -0.89
CA ASP A 153 -3.42 4.57 0.19
C ASP A 153 -2.50 5.68 -0.35
N ILE A 154 -1.73 5.36 -1.39
CA ILE A 154 -0.83 6.32 -2.04
C ILE A 154 -1.65 7.45 -2.66
N LEU A 155 -2.71 7.11 -3.42
CA LEU A 155 -3.63 8.08 -4.00
C LEU A 155 -4.38 8.89 -2.95
N GLN A 156 -4.95 8.24 -1.93
CA GLN A 156 -5.60 8.94 -0.82
C GLN A 156 -4.64 9.95 -0.17
N THR A 157 -3.37 9.60 -0.02
CA THR A 157 -2.37 10.50 0.57
C THR A 157 -2.08 11.68 -0.36
N LEU A 158 -2.02 11.47 -1.68
CA LEU A 158 -1.87 12.54 -2.66
C LEU A 158 -3.04 13.53 -2.55
N PHE A 159 -4.28 13.05 -2.63
CA PHE A 159 -5.46 13.91 -2.58
C PHE A 159 -5.62 14.62 -1.24
N LEU A 160 -5.29 13.97 -0.12
CA LEU A 160 -5.24 14.63 1.18
C LEU A 160 -4.25 15.80 1.19
N ASN A 161 -3.05 15.61 0.65
CA ASN A 161 -2.07 16.68 0.58
C ASN A 161 -2.47 17.79 -0.40
N MET A 162 -3.08 17.45 -1.54
CA MET A 162 -3.58 18.44 -2.50
C MET A 162 -4.71 19.30 -1.90
N PHE A 163 -5.72 18.67 -1.32
CA PHE A 163 -6.93 19.38 -0.87
C PHE A 163 -6.78 20.10 0.46
N TYR A 164 -5.98 19.55 1.39
CA TYR A 164 -5.84 20.07 2.73
C TYR A 164 -4.43 20.58 3.05
N GLY A 165 -3.42 20.18 2.30
CA GLY A 165 -2.02 20.53 2.54
C GLY A 165 -1.41 21.48 1.51
N GLY A 166 -2.09 21.76 0.39
CA GLY A 166 -1.56 22.57 -0.71
C GLY A 166 -0.25 22.01 -1.30
N LYS A 167 -0.12 20.69 -1.36
CA LYS A 167 1.12 20.04 -1.81
C LYS A 167 0.84 18.86 -2.73
N MET A 168 1.55 18.79 -3.85
CA MET A 168 1.61 17.62 -4.72
C MET A 168 2.53 16.56 -4.09
N LYS A 169 2.02 15.81 -3.08
CA LYS A 169 2.82 14.87 -2.31
C LYS A 169 2.02 13.59 -2.02
N GLY A 170 2.41 12.49 -2.64
CA GLY A 170 1.90 11.16 -2.35
C GLY A 170 2.71 10.47 -1.24
N MET A 171 2.48 9.16 -1.11
CA MET A 171 3.24 8.28 -0.22
C MET A 171 4.30 7.56 -1.07
N PRO A 172 5.60 7.74 -0.81
CA PRO A 172 6.64 7.14 -1.64
C PRO A 172 6.69 5.62 -1.47
N PRO A 173 6.86 4.85 -2.57
CA PRO A 173 7.00 3.39 -2.51
C PRO A 173 8.25 2.92 -1.75
N LYS A 174 9.33 3.69 -1.79
CA LYS A 174 10.59 3.45 -1.08
C LYS A 174 11.11 4.77 -0.53
N LEU A 175 11.58 4.78 0.71
CA LEU A 175 12.19 5.97 1.32
C LEU A 175 13.17 5.58 2.41
N MET A 176 14.09 6.49 2.73
CA MET A 176 14.92 6.41 3.93
C MET A 176 14.09 6.79 5.15
N SER A 177 14.28 6.09 6.26
CA SER A 177 13.65 6.42 7.55
C SER A 177 14.11 7.79 8.08
N ASP A 178 13.31 8.41 8.94
CA ASP A 178 13.61 9.76 9.47
C ASP A 178 14.95 9.85 10.23
N ASP A 179 15.43 8.72 10.77
CA ASP A 179 16.72 8.60 11.45
C ASP A 179 17.90 8.24 10.51
N GLY A 180 17.61 8.07 9.22
CA GLY A 180 18.61 7.74 8.19
C GLY A 180 19.20 6.33 8.26
N LYS A 181 18.64 5.43 9.09
CA LYS A 181 19.23 4.11 9.35
C LYS A 181 18.59 2.97 8.59
N HIS A 182 17.31 3.12 8.18
CA HIS A 182 16.53 2.05 7.60
C HIS A 182 15.89 2.48 6.28
N ILE A 183 15.78 1.55 5.36
CA ILE A 183 15.01 1.72 4.13
C ILE A 183 13.61 1.16 4.38
N VAL A 184 12.60 2.01 4.22
CA VAL A 184 11.19 1.64 4.30
C VAL A 184 10.67 1.39 2.90
N ILE A 185 10.03 0.22 2.69
CA ILE A 185 9.47 -0.20 1.41
C ILE A 185 7.97 -0.48 1.52
N ARG A 186 7.25 -0.34 0.41
CA ARG A 186 5.81 -0.62 0.28
C ARG A 186 5.56 -1.54 -0.91
N PRO A 187 5.78 -2.85 -0.73
CA PRO A 187 5.67 -3.81 -1.82
C PRO A 187 4.30 -3.85 -2.50
N LEU A 188 3.23 -3.48 -1.78
CA LEU A 188 1.87 -3.42 -2.33
C LEU A 188 1.56 -2.14 -3.12
N ALA A 189 2.56 -1.28 -3.42
CA ALA A 189 2.37 0.03 -4.05
C ALA A 189 1.56 -0.02 -5.36
N TYR A 190 1.62 -1.10 -6.12
CA TYR A 190 0.87 -1.29 -7.37
C TYR A 190 -0.41 -2.13 -7.21
N CYS A 191 -0.68 -2.63 -6.00
CA CYS A 191 -1.85 -3.48 -5.74
C CYS A 191 -3.09 -2.63 -5.43
N ARG A 192 -4.22 -2.99 -6.04
CA ARG A 192 -5.53 -2.38 -5.78
C ARG A 192 -6.11 -2.90 -4.46
N GLU A 193 -6.73 -2.03 -3.68
CA GLU A 193 -7.38 -2.43 -2.42
C GLU A 193 -8.41 -3.54 -2.63
N LYS A 194 -9.25 -3.43 -3.66
CA LYS A 194 -10.27 -4.44 -4.00
C LYS A 194 -9.69 -5.83 -4.25
N ASP A 195 -8.49 -5.94 -4.81
CA ASP A 195 -7.82 -7.22 -5.05
C ASP A 195 -7.27 -7.82 -3.75
N ILE A 196 -6.74 -6.97 -2.88
CA ILE A 196 -6.28 -7.36 -1.55
C ILE A 196 -7.44 -7.86 -0.69
N GLU A 197 -8.58 -7.17 -0.72
CA GLU A 197 -9.79 -7.59 0.00
C GLU A 197 -10.29 -8.96 -0.46
N ARG A 198 -10.44 -9.15 -1.77
CA ARG A 198 -10.86 -10.44 -2.35
C ARG A 198 -9.88 -11.57 -1.99
N PHE A 199 -8.57 -11.27 -2.07
CA PHE A 199 -7.54 -12.24 -1.73
C PHE A 199 -7.56 -12.61 -0.24
N SER A 200 -7.68 -11.62 0.63
CA SER A 200 -7.78 -11.80 2.07
C SER A 200 -8.98 -12.66 2.47
N GLN A 201 -10.15 -12.39 1.88
CA GLN A 201 -11.37 -13.18 2.09
C GLN A 201 -11.17 -14.62 1.62
N ALA A 202 -10.63 -14.81 0.42
CA ALA A 202 -10.40 -16.12 -0.16
C ALA A 202 -9.38 -16.97 0.61
N LYS A 203 -8.38 -16.33 1.23
CA LYS A 203 -7.37 -16.97 2.08
C LYS A 203 -7.86 -17.22 3.52
N GLY A 204 -8.95 -16.58 3.93
CA GLY A 204 -9.47 -16.69 5.30
C GLY A 204 -8.50 -16.18 6.36
N PHE A 205 -7.81 -15.07 6.09
CA PHE A 205 -6.87 -14.51 7.07
C PHE A 205 -7.56 -14.16 8.38
N PRO A 206 -6.93 -14.42 9.53
CA PRO A 206 -7.48 -14.11 10.83
C PRO A 206 -7.36 -12.62 11.15
N ILE A 207 -8.23 -11.80 10.50
CA ILE A 207 -8.18 -10.34 10.58
C ILE A 207 -8.48 -9.87 12.01
N ILE A 208 -7.61 -9.02 12.53
CA ILE A 208 -7.80 -8.31 13.79
C ILE A 208 -8.43 -6.94 13.48
N PRO A 209 -9.57 -6.61 14.11
CA PRO A 209 -10.24 -5.32 13.87
C PRO A 209 -9.35 -4.11 14.18
N CYS A 210 -9.37 -3.11 13.32
CA CYS A 210 -8.53 -1.90 13.45
C CYS A 210 -9.13 -0.83 14.39
N ASN A 211 -10.31 -1.05 14.96
CA ASN A 211 -11.05 -0.06 15.75
C ASN A 211 -10.82 -0.14 17.27
N LEU A 212 -9.89 -0.97 17.72
CA LEU A 212 -9.63 -1.19 19.15
C LEU A 212 -9.13 0.05 19.90
N CYS A 213 -8.54 1.01 19.21
CA CYS A 213 -8.04 2.24 19.84
C CYS A 213 -9.14 3.26 20.17
N GLY A 214 -10.38 3.06 19.72
CA GLY A 214 -11.50 3.99 19.92
C GLY A 214 -11.30 5.36 19.26
N SER A 215 -10.26 5.54 18.42
CA SER A 215 -10.07 6.77 17.66
C SER A 215 -11.12 6.82 16.54
N GLN A 216 -11.73 8.00 16.39
CA GLN A 216 -12.57 8.22 15.22
C GLN A 216 -11.74 8.08 13.95
N PRO A 217 -12.27 7.43 12.89
CA PRO A 217 -11.60 7.39 11.61
C PRO A 217 -11.28 8.82 11.18
N ASN A 218 -10.13 9.04 10.57
CA ASN A 218 -9.79 10.33 10.00
C ASN A 218 -10.85 10.66 8.93
N LEU A 219 -11.83 11.51 9.30
CA LEU A 219 -12.97 11.86 8.44
C LEU A 219 -12.52 12.33 7.06
N GLN A 220 -11.43 13.09 7.00
CA GLN A 220 -10.89 13.57 5.72
C GLN A 220 -10.38 12.42 4.85
N ARG A 221 -9.68 11.44 5.43
CA ARG A 221 -9.24 10.24 4.67
C ARG A 221 -10.43 9.43 4.18
N GLN A 222 -11.46 9.29 5.00
CA GLN A 222 -12.68 8.57 4.62
C GLN A 222 -13.39 9.29 3.47
N VAL A 223 -13.52 10.61 3.52
CA VAL A 223 -14.12 11.42 2.45
C VAL A 223 -13.36 11.22 1.13
N ILE A 224 -12.02 11.23 1.16
CA ILE A 224 -11.20 10.98 -0.03
C ILE A 224 -11.38 9.54 -0.54
N ALA A 225 -11.40 8.56 0.36
CA ALA A 225 -11.59 7.16 -0.01
C ALA A 225 -12.96 6.93 -0.67
N ASP A 226 -14.01 7.57 -0.14
CA ASP A 226 -15.37 7.50 -0.70
C ASP A 226 -15.45 8.18 -2.07
N MET A 227 -14.82 9.34 -2.23
CA MET A 227 -14.70 10.04 -3.50
C MET A 227 -14.01 9.17 -4.56
N LEU A 228 -12.87 8.57 -4.24
CA LEU A 228 -12.13 7.72 -5.18
C LEU A 228 -12.93 6.46 -5.55
N ARG A 229 -13.62 5.85 -4.59
CA ARG A 229 -14.50 4.69 -4.85
C ARG A 229 -15.69 5.05 -5.76
N ASP A 230 -16.28 6.22 -5.55
CA ASP A 230 -17.36 6.71 -6.40
C ASP A 230 -16.85 6.98 -7.83
N TRP A 231 -15.67 7.56 -7.97
CA TRP A 231 -15.04 7.75 -9.28
C TRP A 231 -14.70 6.44 -9.97
N ASP A 232 -14.19 5.43 -9.26
CA ASP A 232 -13.91 4.11 -9.84
C ASP A 232 -15.17 3.45 -10.39
N LYS A 233 -16.33 3.67 -9.73
CA LYS A 233 -17.63 3.16 -10.20
C LYS A 233 -18.16 3.90 -11.42
N ARG A 234 -18.10 5.24 -11.41
CA ARG A 234 -18.65 6.08 -12.49
C ARG A 234 -17.77 6.09 -13.72
N TYR A 235 -16.47 6.02 -13.54
CA TYR A 235 -15.45 6.16 -14.57
C TYR A 235 -14.39 5.07 -14.43
N PRO A 236 -14.69 3.83 -14.80
CA PRO A 236 -13.76 2.71 -14.70
C PRO A 236 -12.43 3.03 -15.39
N GLY A 237 -11.31 2.66 -14.74
CA GLY A 237 -9.96 2.92 -15.24
C GLY A 237 -9.37 4.29 -14.87
N ARG A 238 -10.15 5.23 -14.32
CA ARG A 238 -9.63 6.57 -13.96
C ARG A 238 -8.70 6.54 -12.75
N ILE A 239 -8.89 5.62 -11.83
CA ILE A 239 -8.00 5.45 -10.69
C ILE A 239 -6.62 4.96 -11.15
N GLU A 240 -6.57 4.08 -12.14
CA GLU A 240 -5.34 3.64 -12.80
C GLU A 240 -4.63 4.82 -13.48
N THR A 241 -5.38 5.62 -14.24
CA THR A 241 -4.86 6.83 -14.90
C THR A 241 -4.30 7.85 -13.89
N MET A 242 -5.00 8.10 -12.78
CA MET A 242 -4.53 8.98 -11.71
C MET A 242 -3.23 8.48 -11.09
N PHE A 243 -3.11 7.17 -10.88
CA PHE A 243 -1.88 6.59 -10.35
C PHE A 243 -0.73 6.67 -11.36
N SER A 244 -1.02 6.40 -12.63
CA SER A 244 -0.05 6.56 -13.74
C SER A 244 0.45 8.00 -13.85
N ALA A 245 -0.41 9.01 -13.67
CA ALA A 245 -0.02 10.41 -13.68
C ALA A 245 1.04 10.77 -12.63
N MET A 246 1.06 10.07 -11.49
CA MET A 246 2.11 10.26 -10.48
C MET A 246 3.50 9.79 -10.95
N GLN A 247 3.55 8.93 -11.95
CA GLN A 247 4.77 8.37 -12.53
C GLN A 247 5.19 9.12 -13.82
N ASN A 248 4.31 10.01 -14.31
CA ASN A 248 4.49 10.78 -15.53
C ASN A 248 4.34 12.27 -15.22
N VAL A 249 5.26 12.81 -14.45
CA VAL A 249 5.27 14.21 -14.06
C VAL A 249 6.01 15.04 -15.11
N VAL A 250 5.39 16.13 -15.52
CA VAL A 250 5.97 17.09 -16.46
C VAL A 250 6.32 18.37 -15.71
N PRO A 251 7.58 18.56 -15.30
CA PRO A 251 8.02 19.67 -14.45
C PRO A 251 7.69 21.05 -15.01
N SER A 252 7.88 21.25 -16.31
CA SER A 252 7.64 22.52 -17.01
C SER A 252 6.16 22.97 -17.00
N HIS A 253 5.22 22.04 -16.74
CA HIS A 253 3.77 22.28 -16.68
C HIS A 253 3.23 22.35 -15.25
N LEU A 254 4.12 22.28 -14.26
CA LEU A 254 3.79 22.53 -12.86
C LEU A 254 4.37 23.89 -12.45
N SER A 255 3.60 24.70 -11.71
CA SER A 255 4.00 26.05 -11.31
C SER A 255 5.01 26.10 -10.14
N ASP A 256 5.85 25.06 -9.98
CA ASP A 256 6.86 24.97 -8.91
C ASP A 256 8.22 25.45 -9.43
N VAL A 257 8.63 26.64 -9.01
CA VAL A 257 9.89 27.29 -9.41
C VAL A 257 11.16 26.57 -8.91
N ASN A 258 11.01 25.62 -7.97
CA ASN A 258 12.12 24.77 -7.53
C ASN A 258 12.23 23.49 -8.36
N LEU A 259 11.17 23.13 -9.06
CA LEU A 259 11.11 21.93 -9.90
C LEU A 259 11.52 22.24 -11.34
N PHE A 260 11.22 23.45 -11.82
CA PHE A 260 11.56 23.90 -13.17
C PHE A 260 12.02 25.35 -13.17
N ASP A 261 13.09 25.65 -13.92
CA ASP A 261 13.68 27.00 -14.01
C ASP A 261 12.95 27.88 -15.05
N PHE A 262 11.79 28.41 -14.68
CA PHE A 262 11.05 29.37 -15.53
C PHE A 262 11.81 30.67 -15.80
N LYS A 263 12.70 31.08 -14.89
CA LYS A 263 13.47 32.33 -15.05
C LYS A 263 14.59 32.20 -16.06
N GLY A 264 15.09 31.00 -16.28
CA GLY A 264 16.10 30.70 -17.25
C GLY A 264 15.61 30.65 -18.71
N ILE A 265 14.29 30.65 -18.94
CA ILE A 265 13.72 30.63 -20.28
C ILE A 265 13.97 32.00 -20.95
N THR A 266 14.71 32.00 -22.06
CA THR A 266 14.99 33.17 -22.86
C THR A 266 14.66 32.89 -24.33
N HIS A 267 14.56 33.96 -25.13
CA HIS A 267 14.37 33.83 -26.59
C HIS A 267 15.51 33.02 -27.19
N GLY A 268 15.19 31.93 -27.89
CA GLY A 268 16.17 31.02 -28.48
C GLY A 268 16.68 29.91 -27.54
N SER A 269 16.12 29.77 -26.35
CA SER A 269 16.34 28.58 -25.52
C SER A 269 15.89 27.33 -26.28
N GLU A 270 16.64 26.24 -26.12
CA GLU A 270 16.25 24.94 -26.67
C GLU A 270 15.00 24.44 -25.98
N VAL A 271 14.13 23.75 -26.72
CA VAL A 271 13.01 23.03 -26.16
C VAL A 271 13.56 21.90 -25.30
N VAL A 272 13.17 21.84 -24.04
CA VAL A 272 13.60 20.79 -23.11
C VAL A 272 13.18 19.42 -23.66
N ASP A 273 14.15 18.51 -23.84
CA ASP A 273 13.89 17.16 -24.34
C ASP A 273 12.96 16.41 -23.37
N GLY A 274 11.86 15.85 -23.91
CA GLY A 274 10.76 15.29 -23.09
C GLY A 274 9.88 16.37 -22.45
N GLY A 275 10.21 17.63 -22.65
CA GLY A 275 9.37 18.76 -22.33
C GLY A 275 8.29 18.90 -23.39
N ASP A 276 7.18 19.29 -22.93
CA ASP A 276 6.02 19.52 -23.70
C ASP A 276 6.27 20.54 -24.79
N LEU A 277 6.02 20.10 -25.95
CA LEU A 277 5.59 21.02 -27.00
C LEU A 277 4.36 21.75 -26.42
N ALA A 278 4.25 23.06 -26.66
CA ALA A 278 3.14 23.90 -26.14
C ALA A 278 1.73 23.32 -26.43
N PHE A 279 1.67 22.31 -27.28
CA PHE A 279 0.46 21.56 -27.63
C PHE A 279 0.77 20.07 -27.62
N ASP A 280 -0.03 19.31 -26.91
CA ASP A 280 -0.01 17.85 -27.01
C ASP A 280 -0.19 17.44 -28.47
N ARG A 281 0.58 16.47 -28.93
CA ARG A 281 0.30 15.87 -30.24
C ARG A 281 -1.05 15.16 -30.12
N GLU A 282 -1.92 15.35 -31.14
CA GLU A 282 -3.25 14.73 -31.21
C GLU A 282 -3.21 13.19 -31.12
N ASP A 283 -2.02 12.59 -31.28
CA ASP A 283 -1.79 11.15 -31.29
C ASP A 283 -1.41 10.55 -29.91
N ILE A 284 -1.43 11.32 -28.81
CA ILE A 284 -1.19 10.73 -27.49
C ILE A 284 -2.44 9.94 -27.09
N PRO A 285 -2.38 8.60 -27.00
CA PRO A 285 -3.50 7.82 -26.52
C PRO A 285 -3.86 8.30 -25.12
N LEU A 286 -5.11 8.67 -24.89
CA LEU A 286 -5.64 9.03 -23.55
C LEU A 286 -5.56 7.86 -22.56
N GLN A 287 -4.97 6.75 -22.96
CA GLN A 287 -4.76 5.53 -22.14
C GLN A 287 -3.27 5.21 -22.09
N PRO A 288 -2.73 4.82 -20.93
CA PRO A 288 -1.35 4.33 -20.82
C PRO A 288 -1.12 3.20 -21.83
N ALA A 289 0.05 3.22 -22.49
CA ALA A 289 0.45 2.12 -23.37
C ALA A 289 0.45 0.80 -22.56
N GLY A 290 -0.39 -0.16 -23.00
CA GLY A 290 -0.56 -1.44 -22.32
C GLY A 290 -1.76 -1.56 -21.39
N TRP A 291 -2.56 -0.49 -21.19
CA TRP A 291 -3.84 -0.61 -20.50
C TRP A 291 -4.86 -1.27 -21.45
N GLN A 292 -5.16 -2.52 -21.20
CA GLN A 292 -6.33 -3.20 -21.73
C GLN A 292 -7.36 -3.26 -20.62
N PRO A 293 -8.62 -2.79 -20.80
CA PRO A 293 -9.69 -3.16 -19.90
C PRO A 293 -9.68 -4.69 -19.88
N GLU A 294 -9.46 -5.29 -18.72
CA GLU A 294 -9.61 -6.73 -18.63
C GLU A 294 -11.07 -7.02 -19.00
N GLU A 295 -11.32 -7.62 -20.15
CA GLU A 295 -12.65 -7.97 -20.65
C GLU A 295 -13.48 -8.77 -19.63
N GLU A 296 -12.83 -9.32 -18.61
CA GLU A 296 -13.47 -10.03 -17.51
C GLU A 296 -14.08 -9.11 -16.43
N ASP A 297 -13.59 -7.88 -16.20
CA ASP A 297 -14.22 -6.97 -15.22
C ASP A 297 -15.56 -6.46 -15.80
N ALA A 298 -15.67 -6.28 -17.13
CA ALA A 298 -16.93 -5.97 -17.80
C ALA A 298 -17.93 -7.15 -17.73
N ARG A 299 -17.45 -8.39 -17.90
CA ARG A 299 -18.30 -9.60 -17.76
C ARG A 299 -18.76 -9.88 -16.34
N LEU A 300 -17.97 -9.50 -15.33
CA LEU A 300 -18.37 -9.66 -13.93
C LEU A 300 -19.43 -8.64 -13.51
N ASP A 301 -19.43 -7.45 -14.12
CA ASP A 301 -20.47 -6.45 -13.87
C ASP A 301 -21.77 -6.77 -14.62
N GLU A 302 -21.71 -7.35 -15.81
CA GLU A 302 -22.89 -7.90 -16.51
C GLU A 302 -23.53 -9.08 -15.75
N LEU A 303 -22.73 -9.94 -15.11
CA LEU A 303 -23.27 -11.04 -14.31
C LEU A 303 -23.94 -10.58 -12.99
N ARG A 304 -23.60 -9.39 -12.48
CA ARG A 304 -24.24 -8.78 -11.31
C ARG A 304 -25.57 -8.13 -11.63
N LEU A 305 -25.74 -7.63 -12.84
CA LEU A 305 -27.01 -7.03 -13.29
C LEU A 305 -28.10 -8.08 -13.54
N ASN A 306 -27.72 -9.35 -13.78
CA ASN A 306 -28.66 -10.45 -14.03
C ASN A 306 -29.09 -11.24 -12.75
N VAL A 307 -28.73 -10.79 -11.56
CA VAL A 307 -29.08 -11.45 -10.27
C VAL A 307 -30.08 -10.60 -9.46
N VAL A 308 -30.54 -9.47 -10.00
CA VAL A 308 -31.54 -8.60 -9.36
C VAL A 308 -32.73 -8.40 -10.34
N GLU A 309 -33.35 -9.50 -10.75
CA GLU A 309 -34.74 -9.59 -11.15
C GLU A 309 -35.43 -10.78 -10.50
#